data_f16c39e2ff063f86d21ca47bdff14679
#
_entry.id   f16c39e2ff063f86d21ca47bdff14679
#
_cell.length_a   1.000
_cell.length_b   1.000
_cell.length_c   1.000
_cell.angle_alpha   90.00
_cell.angle_beta   90.00
_cell.angle_gamma   90.00
#
_symmetry.space_group_name_H-M   'P 1'
#
loop_
_entity.id
_entity.type
_entity.pdbx_description
1 polymer ?
#
loop_
_entity_poly.entity_id
_entity_poly.type
_entity_poly.pdbx_seq_one_letter_code
_entity_poly.pdbx_strand_id
1 'polypeptide(L)'
;MNLLPSRKQFLFLLLIAFLPILFTGCSQKKSKQPKAPAIVKTAIIKQEDVPIYIDAIGQVIPTVTVNIRPQVAGKLLNVYVQQGSIVNEGDLLYEVDPRPYQAALDEAIGQLAHDQALLDYANQAVTRYKKVVEDDFISILNYEQYESNAAAALGQVELDKAAIAAAQINVNFCKVVAPVSGKISYYNVDVGNIVAIDDPSQLTVIRPFSPIDITFSLPQQQFELIRNVQGDSGEWKFVATLPENTKTSFDGTTYFIDNQLNQNTGTILLKGRLPNANWELWPGEFIRVKVLYRMAQKALTVPPSSVLMGKDGAYIYTIDKDGKAKATNVTVLTRTEDYIAIESDQIAAGNTVIVDGQINIAPGSSVTDASKSHS
;
A
#
# COMPACT_ATOMS: atom_id res chain seq x y z
N MET A 1 86.51 -19.54 -71.06
CA MET A 1 86.64 -18.06 -70.84
C MET A 1 86.43 -17.81 -69.36
N ASN A 2 87.56 -17.63 -68.70
CA ASN A 2 87.64 -17.48 -67.26
C ASN A 2 87.09 -16.16 -66.77
N LEU A 3 86.24 -16.18 -65.68
CA LEU A 3 86.04 -15.00 -64.88
C LEU A 3 86.06 -15.42 -63.37
N LEU A 4 87.20 -15.08 -62.77
CA LEU A 4 87.41 -15.16 -61.33
C LEU A 4 86.47 -14.24 -60.53
N PRO A 5 85.89 -14.65 -59.44
CA PRO A 5 85.00 -13.75 -58.62
C PRO A 5 85.87 -12.70 -57.92
N SER A 6 85.38 -11.46 -57.93
CA SER A 6 86.07 -10.29 -57.42
C SER A 6 86.21 -10.32 -55.88
N ARG A 7 87.29 -9.77 -55.36
CA ARG A 7 87.76 -9.67 -53.96
C ARG A 7 86.69 -9.11 -52.99
N LYS A 8 85.62 -8.53 -53.46
CA LYS A 8 84.48 -8.00 -52.69
C LYS A 8 83.48 -9.08 -52.25
N GLN A 9 83.38 -10.19 -52.96
CA GLN A 9 82.48 -11.29 -52.61
C GLN A 9 83.05 -12.16 -51.52
N PHE A 10 84.35 -12.24 -51.36
CA PHE A 10 85.02 -12.99 -50.27
C PHE A 10 84.89 -12.27 -48.91
N LEU A 11 84.85 -10.91 -48.92
CA LEU A 11 84.66 -10.14 -47.67
C LEU A 11 83.25 -10.19 -47.14
N PHE A 12 82.24 -10.39 -48.02
CA PHE A 12 80.86 -10.47 -47.69
C PHE A 12 80.49 -11.86 -47.08
N LEU A 13 81.16 -12.92 -47.54
CA LEU A 13 81.00 -14.27 -47.00
C LEU A 13 81.66 -14.45 -45.62
N LEU A 14 82.73 -13.73 -45.35
CA LEU A 14 83.41 -13.77 -44.04
C LEU A 14 82.64 -12.96 -42.97
N LEU A 15 81.86 -11.95 -43.36
CA LEU A 15 81.05 -11.14 -42.49
C LEU A 15 79.77 -11.87 -42.07
N ILE A 16 79.25 -12.80 -42.89
CA ILE A 16 78.03 -13.60 -42.59
C ILE A 16 78.36 -14.78 -41.70
N ALA A 17 79.58 -15.28 -41.64
CA ALA A 17 80.01 -16.39 -40.82
C ALA A 17 80.27 -16.02 -39.30
N PHE A 18 80.41 -14.69 -39.02
CA PHE A 18 80.69 -14.22 -37.63
C PHE A 18 79.45 -13.70 -36.85
N LEU A 19 78.25 -13.74 -37.47
CA LEU A 19 77.04 -13.19 -36.91
C LEU A 19 76.24 -14.14 -35.93
N PRO A 20 76.46 -15.48 -35.88
CA PRO A 20 75.68 -16.31 -34.98
C PRO A 20 76.23 -16.46 -33.53
N ILE A 21 77.35 -15.81 -33.16
CA ILE A 21 77.96 -16.03 -31.81
C ILE A 21 77.54 -15.00 -30.80
N LEU A 22 76.71 -13.97 -31.15
CA LEU A 22 76.25 -12.94 -30.23
C LEU A 22 74.80 -13.10 -29.74
N PHE A 23 74.11 -14.20 -30.08
CA PHE A 23 72.75 -14.48 -29.61
C PHE A 23 72.65 -15.60 -28.55
N THR A 24 73.65 -15.81 -27.74
CA THR A 24 73.47 -16.51 -26.43
C THR A 24 73.08 -15.49 -25.40
N GLY A 25 71.92 -14.84 -25.63
CA GLY A 25 71.22 -14.03 -24.60
C GLY A 25 70.72 -14.91 -23.49
N CYS A 26 71.23 -14.71 -22.31
CA CYS A 26 70.75 -15.26 -21.05
C CYS A 26 69.22 -15.28 -20.97
N SER A 27 68.59 -16.42 -21.09
CA SER A 27 67.26 -16.67 -20.59
C SER A 27 67.34 -16.61 -19.03
N GLN A 28 67.35 -15.37 -18.51
CA GLN A 28 67.05 -15.17 -17.10
C GLN A 28 65.63 -15.63 -16.91
N LYS A 29 65.43 -16.82 -16.38
CA LYS A 29 64.24 -17.18 -15.64
C LYS A 29 64.02 -16.06 -14.62
N LYS A 30 63.10 -15.10 -14.93
CA LYS A 30 62.56 -14.17 -13.93
C LYS A 30 62.05 -15.04 -12.79
N SER A 31 62.81 -15.18 -11.73
CA SER A 31 62.32 -15.68 -10.47
C SER A 31 61.15 -14.74 -10.10
N LYS A 32 59.93 -15.27 -10.04
CA LYS A 32 58.81 -14.52 -9.51
C LYS A 32 59.20 -14.20 -8.06
N GLN A 33 59.75 -13.02 -7.84
CA GLN A 33 59.83 -12.48 -6.48
C GLN A 33 58.46 -12.60 -5.85
N PRO A 34 58.32 -13.14 -4.69
CA PRO A 34 57.03 -13.18 -3.98
C PRO A 34 56.55 -11.73 -3.89
N LYS A 35 55.45 -11.40 -4.61
CA LYS A 35 54.81 -10.11 -4.46
C LYS A 35 54.50 -9.90 -2.96
N ALA A 36 54.87 -8.72 -2.42
CA ALA A 36 54.51 -8.35 -1.07
C ALA A 36 53.01 -8.57 -0.87
N PRO A 37 52.58 -9.04 0.29
CA PRO A 37 51.17 -9.25 0.56
C PRO A 37 50.36 -7.96 0.34
N ALA A 38 49.26 -8.07 -0.37
CA ALA A 38 48.41 -6.91 -0.60
C ALA A 38 47.68 -6.54 0.71
N ILE A 39 47.72 -5.25 1.05
CA ILE A 39 47.01 -4.73 2.24
C ILE A 39 45.52 -4.60 1.88
N VAL A 40 44.65 -5.22 2.67
CA VAL A 40 43.20 -5.25 2.48
C VAL A 40 42.49 -4.94 3.79
N LYS A 41 41.28 -4.38 3.71
CA LYS A 41 40.37 -4.31 4.86
C LYS A 41 39.44 -5.52 4.84
N THR A 42 39.11 -6.01 6.00
CA THR A 42 38.29 -7.21 6.16
C THR A 42 37.12 -7.00 7.08
N ALA A 43 36.10 -7.86 6.94
CA ALA A 43 34.97 -7.98 7.85
C ALA A 43 34.67 -9.45 8.11
N ILE A 44 33.95 -9.73 9.18
CA ILE A 44 33.51 -11.08 9.53
C ILE A 44 32.13 -11.30 8.93
N ILE A 45 31.95 -12.44 8.28
CA ILE A 45 30.65 -12.90 7.76
C ILE A 45 29.79 -13.32 8.95
N LYS A 46 28.62 -12.70 9.06
CA LYS A 46 27.64 -13.02 10.09
C LYS A 46 26.57 -13.96 9.53
N GLN A 47 25.84 -14.59 10.44
CA GLN A 47 24.69 -15.42 10.10
C GLN A 47 23.50 -14.89 10.87
N GLU A 48 22.44 -14.51 10.16
CA GLU A 48 21.23 -13.90 10.73
C GLU A 48 20.01 -14.25 9.89
N ASP A 49 18.83 -14.14 10.50
CA ASP A 49 17.57 -14.30 9.77
C ASP A 49 17.25 -12.97 9.05
N VAL A 50 17.15 -13.06 7.73
CA VAL A 50 17.01 -11.88 6.87
C VAL A 50 15.67 -11.91 6.15
N PRO A 51 14.84 -10.85 6.25
CA PRO A 51 13.64 -10.74 5.45
C PRO A 51 13.98 -10.45 3.99
N ILE A 52 13.36 -11.20 3.09
CA ILE A 52 13.43 -10.96 1.65
C ILE A 52 12.13 -10.33 1.22
N TYR A 53 12.23 -9.16 0.59
CA TYR A 53 11.09 -8.39 0.13
C TYR A 53 11.01 -8.36 -1.39
N ILE A 54 9.80 -8.17 -1.88
CA ILE A 54 9.50 -7.83 -3.27
C ILE A 54 9.05 -6.38 -3.30
N ASP A 55 9.72 -5.57 -4.12
CA ASP A 55 9.45 -4.15 -4.24
C ASP A 55 8.27 -3.89 -5.19
N ALA A 56 7.40 -2.98 -4.81
CA ALA A 56 6.30 -2.46 -5.60
C ALA A 56 6.16 -0.95 -5.40
N ILE A 57 5.45 -0.31 -6.31
CA ILE A 57 5.00 1.07 -6.16
C ILE A 57 3.51 1.04 -5.88
N GLY A 58 3.09 1.73 -4.83
CA GLY A 58 1.70 1.86 -4.43
C GLY A 58 1.25 3.30 -4.44
N GLN A 59 -0.04 3.47 -4.24
CA GLN A 59 -0.69 4.75 -4.02
C GLN A 59 -1.52 4.69 -2.75
N VAL A 60 -1.41 5.73 -1.95
CA VAL A 60 -2.23 5.92 -0.76
C VAL A 60 -3.65 6.26 -1.16
N ILE A 61 -4.63 5.56 -0.61
CA ILE A 61 -6.04 5.79 -0.86
C ILE A 61 -6.79 5.90 0.48
N PRO A 62 -7.88 6.67 0.57
CA PRO A 62 -8.69 6.66 1.78
C PRO A 62 -9.41 5.32 1.91
N THR A 63 -9.69 4.89 3.14
CA THR A 63 -10.47 3.66 3.39
C THR A 63 -11.88 3.74 2.81
N VAL A 64 -12.47 4.93 2.87
CA VAL A 64 -13.77 5.25 2.28
C VAL A 64 -13.75 6.71 1.78
N THR A 65 -14.54 7.00 0.77
CA THR A 65 -14.80 8.37 0.30
C THR A 65 -16.30 8.59 0.37
N VAL A 66 -16.74 9.51 1.23
CA VAL A 66 -18.15 9.80 1.42
C VAL A 66 -18.48 11.16 0.79
N ASN A 67 -19.30 11.10 -0.23
CA ASN A 67 -19.82 12.29 -0.92
C ASN A 67 -21.07 12.78 -0.17
N ILE A 68 -21.00 13.94 0.45
CA ILE A 68 -22.12 14.55 1.17
C ILE A 68 -23.03 15.24 0.17
N ARG A 69 -24.28 14.78 0.11
CA ARG A 69 -25.33 15.32 -0.76
C ARG A 69 -26.55 15.69 0.05
N PRO A 70 -27.33 16.70 -0.39
CA PRO A 70 -28.60 16.99 0.26
C PRO A 70 -29.59 15.85 0.00
N GLN A 71 -30.39 15.51 1.01
CA GLN A 71 -31.47 14.52 0.88
C GLN A 71 -32.84 15.18 0.68
N VAL A 72 -32.88 16.51 0.80
CA VAL A 72 -34.05 17.35 0.53
C VAL A 72 -33.64 18.57 -0.29
N ALA A 73 -34.54 19.08 -1.09
CA ALA A 73 -34.30 20.28 -1.88
C ALA A 73 -34.60 21.54 -1.04
N GLY A 74 -33.86 22.61 -1.24
CA GLY A 74 -34.12 23.86 -0.55
C GLY A 74 -32.93 24.81 -0.54
N LYS A 75 -33.12 25.99 0.07
CA LYS A 75 -32.06 26.97 0.25
C LYS A 75 -31.09 26.55 1.34
N LEU A 76 -29.80 26.60 1.06
CA LEU A 76 -28.76 26.39 2.07
C LEU A 76 -28.69 27.61 2.98
N LEU A 77 -29.03 27.43 4.26
CA LEU A 77 -29.07 28.52 5.24
C LEU A 77 -27.73 28.73 5.93
N ASN A 78 -27.12 27.63 6.36
CA ASN A 78 -25.91 27.68 7.18
C ASN A 78 -24.93 26.58 6.79
N VAL A 79 -23.64 26.89 6.98
CA VAL A 79 -22.52 25.96 6.94
C VAL A 79 -21.80 26.05 8.28
N TYR A 80 -21.72 24.95 9.02
CA TYR A 80 -21.23 24.90 10.41
C TYR A 80 -19.78 24.47 10.53
N VAL A 81 -19.16 24.03 9.45
CA VAL A 81 -17.79 23.49 9.42
C VAL A 81 -16.90 24.34 8.52
N GLN A 82 -15.60 24.30 8.72
CA GLN A 82 -14.62 24.96 7.87
C GLN A 82 -14.06 23.99 6.84
N GLN A 83 -13.75 24.49 5.65
CA GLN A 83 -13.06 23.70 4.61
C GLN A 83 -11.73 23.20 5.14
N GLY A 84 -11.44 21.92 4.92
CA GLY A 84 -10.19 21.29 5.37
C GLY A 84 -10.14 20.95 6.85
N SER A 85 -11.19 21.24 7.65
CA SER A 85 -11.25 20.85 9.07
C SER A 85 -11.51 19.36 9.24
N ILE A 86 -11.29 18.88 10.45
CA ILE A 86 -11.66 17.53 10.88
C ILE A 86 -13.08 17.60 11.43
N VAL A 87 -13.88 16.60 11.10
CA VAL A 87 -15.22 16.41 11.61
C VAL A 87 -15.35 15.02 12.21
N ASN A 88 -16.21 14.89 13.23
CA ASN A 88 -16.58 13.60 13.81
C ASN A 88 -17.90 13.14 13.25
N GLU A 89 -18.14 11.83 13.29
CA GLU A 89 -19.45 11.26 12.96
C GLU A 89 -20.54 11.92 13.82
N GLY A 90 -21.64 12.37 13.18
CA GLY A 90 -22.74 13.07 13.82
C GLY A 90 -22.60 14.60 13.85
N ASP A 91 -21.44 15.16 13.55
CA ASP A 91 -21.27 16.63 13.49
C ASP A 91 -22.19 17.25 12.44
N LEU A 92 -22.88 18.37 12.80
CA LEU A 92 -23.72 19.12 11.89
C LEU A 92 -22.84 19.89 10.88
N LEU A 93 -23.05 19.61 9.61
CA LEU A 93 -22.28 20.20 8.51
C LEU A 93 -23.00 21.35 7.83
N TYR A 94 -24.25 21.11 7.43
CA TYR A 94 -25.06 22.04 6.65
C TYR A 94 -26.48 22.05 7.16
N GLU A 95 -27.17 23.16 6.90
CA GLU A 95 -28.59 23.32 7.20
C GLU A 95 -29.32 23.84 5.96
N VAL A 96 -30.26 23.04 5.47
CA VAL A 96 -31.21 23.41 4.43
C VAL A 96 -32.45 24.03 5.10
N ASP A 97 -33.12 24.97 4.45
CA ASP A 97 -34.31 25.66 4.99
C ASP A 97 -35.39 24.64 5.44
N PRO A 98 -35.64 24.47 6.74
CA PRO A 98 -36.58 23.49 7.23
C PRO A 98 -38.04 23.97 7.17
N ARG A 99 -38.31 25.27 6.95
CA ARG A 99 -39.66 25.86 7.07
C ARG A 99 -40.71 25.19 6.17
N PRO A 100 -40.46 24.87 4.89
CA PRO A 100 -41.45 24.17 4.06
C PRO A 100 -41.75 22.76 4.61
N TYR A 101 -40.75 22.06 5.10
CA TYR A 101 -40.87 20.69 5.65
C TYR A 101 -41.53 20.69 7.01
N GLN A 102 -41.28 21.70 7.85
CA GLN A 102 -41.95 21.88 9.13
C GLN A 102 -43.43 22.16 8.93
N ALA A 103 -43.79 23.03 7.94
CA ALA A 103 -45.18 23.27 7.63
C ALA A 103 -45.94 22.02 7.13
N ALA A 104 -45.27 21.16 6.36
CA ALA A 104 -45.85 19.87 5.95
C ALA A 104 -46.02 18.89 7.12
N LEU A 105 -45.09 18.90 8.09
CA LEU A 105 -45.23 18.13 9.33
C LEU A 105 -46.38 18.61 10.17
N ASP A 106 -46.51 19.93 10.33
CA ASP A 106 -47.60 20.53 11.11
C ASP A 106 -48.99 20.26 10.46
N GLU A 107 -49.08 20.26 9.13
CA GLU A 107 -50.26 19.84 8.38
C GLU A 107 -50.64 18.38 8.64
N ALA A 108 -49.68 17.45 8.59
CA ALA A 108 -49.92 16.04 8.87
C ALA A 108 -50.34 15.78 10.32
N ILE A 109 -49.80 16.55 11.27
CA ILE A 109 -50.21 16.50 12.69
C ILE A 109 -51.65 16.98 12.83
N GLY A 110 -52.01 18.05 12.13
CA GLY A 110 -53.41 18.58 12.11
C GLY A 110 -54.40 17.56 11.56
N GLN A 111 -54.04 16.85 10.49
CA GLN A 111 -54.88 15.80 9.89
C GLN A 111 -55.07 14.62 10.84
N LEU A 112 -54.01 14.15 11.51
CA LEU A 112 -54.13 13.11 12.53
C LEU A 112 -55.08 13.51 13.66
N ALA A 113 -55.01 14.77 14.11
CA ALA A 113 -55.89 15.25 15.18
C ALA A 113 -57.36 15.23 14.76
N HIS A 114 -57.65 15.61 13.51
CA HIS A 114 -58.98 15.54 12.92
C HIS A 114 -59.50 14.09 12.85
N ASP A 115 -58.71 13.17 12.30
CA ASP A 115 -59.14 11.80 12.07
C ASP A 115 -59.16 10.96 13.37
N GLN A 116 -58.31 11.31 14.34
CA GLN A 116 -58.42 10.76 15.71
C GLN A 116 -59.79 11.12 16.35
N ALA A 117 -60.29 12.38 16.17
CA ALA A 117 -61.59 12.76 16.67
C ALA A 117 -62.74 11.99 15.99
N LEU A 118 -62.61 11.71 14.68
CA LEU A 118 -63.57 10.86 13.97
C LEU A 118 -63.55 9.41 14.44
N LEU A 119 -62.38 8.85 14.72
CA LEU A 119 -62.21 7.51 15.30
C LEU A 119 -62.87 7.44 16.67
N ASP A 120 -62.63 8.45 17.53
CA ASP A 120 -63.20 8.52 18.86
C ASP A 120 -64.72 8.58 18.80
N TYR A 121 -65.28 9.37 17.86
CA TYR A 121 -66.72 9.41 17.60
C TYR A 121 -67.27 8.06 17.14
N ALA A 122 -66.62 7.38 16.21
CA ALA A 122 -67.00 6.04 15.72
C ALA A 122 -66.99 4.99 16.83
N ASN A 123 -65.92 4.97 17.65
CA ASN A 123 -65.81 4.07 18.81
C ASN A 123 -66.91 4.31 19.84
N GLN A 124 -67.27 5.58 20.09
CA GLN A 124 -68.38 5.91 20.98
C GLN A 124 -69.71 5.39 20.41
N ALA A 125 -69.90 5.46 19.06
CA ALA A 125 -71.08 4.91 18.42
C ALA A 125 -71.14 3.38 18.59
N VAL A 126 -70.06 2.65 18.30
CA VAL A 126 -69.97 1.19 18.51
C VAL A 126 -70.32 0.85 19.95
N THR A 127 -69.70 1.53 20.94
CA THR A 127 -69.95 1.29 22.36
C THR A 127 -71.41 1.52 22.77
N ARG A 128 -72.03 2.60 22.22
CA ARG A 128 -73.44 2.94 22.49
C ARG A 128 -74.39 1.93 21.89
N TYR A 129 -74.19 1.55 20.62
CA TYR A 129 -75.10 0.66 19.91
C TYR A 129 -74.88 -0.84 20.24
N LYS A 130 -73.77 -1.22 20.81
CA LYS A 130 -73.55 -2.57 21.31
C LYS A 130 -74.63 -3.05 22.27
N LYS A 131 -75.03 -2.21 23.24
CA LYS A 131 -76.12 -2.50 24.17
C LYS A 131 -77.47 -2.54 23.45
N VAL A 132 -77.69 -1.70 22.48
CA VAL A 132 -78.99 -1.55 21.78
C VAL A 132 -79.25 -2.78 20.88
N VAL A 133 -78.23 -3.40 20.32
CA VAL A 133 -78.36 -4.62 19.52
C VAL A 133 -78.56 -5.85 20.42
N GLU A 134 -77.93 -5.88 21.62
CA GLU A 134 -78.15 -6.93 22.61
C GLU A 134 -79.59 -7.00 23.12
N ASP A 135 -80.32 -5.86 23.09
CA ASP A 135 -81.71 -5.70 23.43
C ASP A 135 -82.69 -5.81 22.26
N ASP A 136 -82.20 -6.25 21.04
CA ASP A 136 -82.96 -6.41 19.81
C ASP A 136 -83.65 -5.11 19.27
N PHE A 137 -83.21 -3.94 19.67
CA PHE A 137 -83.78 -2.65 19.23
C PHE A 137 -83.25 -2.16 17.88
N ILE A 138 -82.08 -2.72 17.39
CA ILE A 138 -81.54 -2.48 16.07
C ILE A 138 -81.11 -3.79 15.39
N SER A 139 -81.04 -3.82 14.06
CA SER A 139 -80.60 -4.96 13.35
C SER A 139 -79.06 -5.17 13.50
N ILE A 140 -78.62 -6.42 13.55
CA ILE A 140 -77.20 -6.80 13.56
C ILE A 140 -76.44 -6.13 12.43
N LEU A 141 -77.02 -6.06 11.21
CA LEU A 141 -76.41 -5.41 10.06
C LEU A 141 -76.04 -3.94 10.33
N ASN A 142 -76.95 -3.20 11.05
CA ASN A 142 -76.66 -1.80 11.41
C ASN A 142 -75.49 -1.71 12.42
N TYR A 143 -75.41 -2.64 13.37
CA TYR A 143 -74.29 -2.67 14.30
C TYR A 143 -72.97 -2.98 13.64
N GLU A 144 -72.94 -3.97 12.73
CA GLU A 144 -71.76 -4.29 11.89
C GLU A 144 -71.29 -3.11 11.06
N GLN A 145 -72.24 -2.26 10.61
CA GLN A 145 -71.88 -1.01 9.90
C GLN A 145 -71.10 -0.03 10.80
N TYR A 146 -71.50 0.11 12.10
CA TYR A 146 -70.77 0.97 13.03
C TYR A 146 -69.37 0.40 13.35
N GLU A 147 -69.21 -0.92 13.50
CA GLU A 147 -67.92 -1.57 13.67
C GLU A 147 -67.03 -1.38 12.44
N SER A 148 -67.57 -1.53 11.23
CA SER A 148 -66.84 -1.29 9.96
C SER A 148 -66.38 0.17 9.84
N ASN A 149 -67.25 1.13 10.23
CA ASN A 149 -66.89 2.54 10.21
C ASN A 149 -65.77 2.86 11.22
N ALA A 150 -65.81 2.27 12.41
CA ALA A 150 -64.74 2.45 13.41
C ALA A 150 -63.41 1.82 12.91
N ALA A 151 -63.47 0.66 12.28
CA ALA A 151 -62.31 0.01 11.69
C ALA A 151 -61.70 0.87 10.55
N ALA A 152 -62.54 1.43 9.70
CA ALA A 152 -62.11 2.35 8.62
C ALA A 152 -61.43 3.61 9.16
N ALA A 153 -62.04 4.25 10.21
CA ALA A 153 -61.48 5.41 10.89
C ALA A 153 -60.14 5.07 11.58
N LEU A 154 -59.98 3.88 12.16
CA LEU A 154 -58.71 3.40 12.72
C LEU A 154 -57.66 3.27 11.61
N GLY A 155 -58.03 2.68 10.49
CA GLY A 155 -57.12 2.60 9.32
C GLY A 155 -56.61 3.95 8.84
N GLN A 156 -57.50 4.99 8.88
CA GLN A 156 -57.09 6.35 8.50
C GLN A 156 -56.09 6.95 9.49
N VAL A 157 -56.34 6.80 10.80
CA VAL A 157 -55.40 7.24 11.83
C VAL A 157 -54.02 6.61 11.68
N GLU A 158 -53.93 5.34 11.29
CA GLU A 158 -52.64 4.68 11.04
C GLU A 158 -51.96 5.23 9.80
N LEU A 159 -52.68 5.59 8.75
CA LEU A 159 -52.16 6.27 7.57
C LEU A 159 -51.57 7.64 7.93
N ASP A 160 -52.29 8.43 8.75
CA ASP A 160 -51.84 9.74 9.18
C ASP A 160 -50.58 9.68 10.06
N LYS A 161 -50.47 8.68 10.94
CA LYS A 161 -49.25 8.43 11.71
C LYS A 161 -48.05 8.13 10.81
N ALA A 162 -48.28 7.37 9.74
CA ALA A 162 -47.25 7.12 8.71
C ALA A 162 -46.86 8.39 7.94
N ALA A 163 -47.85 9.26 7.62
CA ALA A 163 -47.58 10.54 6.97
C ALA A 163 -46.74 11.48 7.86
N ILE A 164 -47.08 11.56 9.17
CA ILE A 164 -46.27 12.31 10.14
C ILE A 164 -44.80 11.77 10.18
N ALA A 165 -44.63 10.46 10.26
CA ALA A 165 -43.31 9.88 10.26
C ALA A 165 -42.50 10.25 8.98
N ALA A 166 -43.13 10.22 7.81
CA ALA A 166 -42.50 10.62 6.56
C ALA A 166 -42.12 12.11 6.55
N ALA A 167 -43.04 13.01 6.99
CA ALA A 167 -42.76 14.43 7.12
C ALA A 167 -41.63 14.74 8.09
N GLN A 168 -41.57 14.05 9.24
CA GLN A 168 -40.51 14.18 10.25
C GLN A 168 -39.14 13.80 9.69
N ILE A 169 -39.07 12.75 8.87
CA ILE A 169 -37.82 12.34 8.19
C ILE A 169 -37.31 13.47 7.29
N ASN A 170 -38.19 14.12 6.54
CA ASN A 170 -37.82 15.26 5.68
C ASN A 170 -37.30 16.46 6.49
N VAL A 171 -37.91 16.76 7.64
CA VAL A 171 -37.41 17.80 8.56
C VAL A 171 -36.01 17.42 9.07
N ASN A 172 -35.78 16.15 9.42
CA ASN A 172 -34.49 15.69 9.86
C ASN A 172 -33.41 15.80 8.75
N PHE A 173 -33.77 15.53 7.50
CA PHE A 173 -32.88 15.65 6.36
C PHE A 173 -32.47 17.11 6.04
N CYS A 174 -33.17 18.11 6.59
CA CYS A 174 -32.73 19.49 6.52
C CYS A 174 -31.41 19.73 7.28
N LYS A 175 -31.09 18.88 8.26
CA LYS A 175 -29.82 18.90 8.99
C LYS A 175 -28.89 17.83 8.42
N VAL A 176 -27.94 18.27 7.60
CA VAL A 176 -26.95 17.38 6.99
C VAL A 176 -25.81 17.17 7.98
N VAL A 177 -25.67 15.94 8.47
CA VAL A 177 -24.65 15.54 9.44
C VAL A 177 -23.56 14.68 8.78
N ALA A 178 -22.40 14.63 9.42
CA ALA A 178 -21.28 13.78 8.99
C ALA A 178 -21.59 12.29 9.26
N PRO A 179 -21.63 11.42 8.24
CA PRO A 179 -21.88 9.99 8.45
C PRO A 179 -20.64 9.22 8.89
N VAL A 180 -19.45 9.83 8.82
CA VAL A 180 -18.15 9.26 9.22
C VAL A 180 -17.25 10.37 9.74
N SER A 181 -16.35 10.02 10.64
CA SER A 181 -15.27 10.93 11.07
C SER A 181 -14.20 11.02 9.99
N GLY A 182 -13.68 12.23 9.73
CA GLY A 182 -12.64 12.41 8.72
C GLY A 182 -12.34 13.87 8.42
N LYS A 183 -11.52 14.11 7.41
CA LYS A 183 -11.22 15.46 6.92
C LYS A 183 -12.19 15.84 5.82
N ILE A 184 -12.79 17.03 5.99
CA ILE A 184 -13.72 17.61 5.02
C ILE A 184 -12.93 18.27 3.88
N SER A 185 -13.44 18.15 2.68
CA SER A 185 -12.87 18.81 1.49
C SER A 185 -13.36 20.27 1.40
N TYR A 186 -13.15 20.92 0.25
CA TYR A 186 -13.74 22.21 -0.04
C TYR A 186 -15.26 22.09 -0.27
N TYR A 187 -15.98 23.21 -0.16
CA TYR A 187 -17.40 23.28 -0.47
C TYR A 187 -17.61 23.47 -1.96
N ASN A 188 -18.65 22.83 -2.48
CA ASN A 188 -19.08 23.05 -3.86
C ASN A 188 -20.24 24.03 -3.95
N VAL A 189 -20.87 24.38 -2.83
CA VAL A 189 -22.07 25.21 -2.77
C VAL A 189 -21.96 26.21 -1.61
N ASP A 190 -22.27 27.46 -1.88
CA ASP A 190 -22.26 28.56 -0.91
C ASP A 190 -23.62 28.75 -0.23
N VAL A 191 -23.60 29.35 0.97
CA VAL A 191 -24.79 29.78 1.70
C VAL A 191 -25.64 30.70 0.82
N GLY A 192 -26.94 30.43 0.79
CA GLY A 192 -27.90 31.18 0.00
C GLY A 192 -28.29 30.51 -1.33
N ASN A 193 -27.51 29.58 -1.81
CA ASN A 193 -27.84 28.79 -3.02
C ASN A 193 -28.95 27.78 -2.72
N ILE A 194 -29.65 27.40 -3.77
CA ILE A 194 -30.66 26.32 -3.72
C ILE A 194 -29.94 25.02 -4.06
N VAL A 195 -30.12 24.01 -3.22
CA VAL A 195 -29.63 22.65 -3.43
C VAL A 195 -30.78 21.73 -3.80
N ALA A 196 -30.50 20.70 -4.59
CA ALA A 196 -31.50 19.74 -5.04
C ALA A 196 -30.97 18.31 -4.91
N ILE A 197 -31.88 17.33 -4.76
CA ILE A 197 -31.52 15.90 -4.58
C ILE A 197 -30.83 15.37 -5.83
N ASP A 198 -31.28 15.75 -7.01
CA ASP A 198 -30.80 15.30 -8.31
C ASP A 198 -29.60 16.11 -8.84
N ASP A 199 -29.13 17.10 -8.09
CA ASP A 199 -27.94 17.86 -8.47
C ASP A 199 -26.72 16.95 -8.36
N PRO A 200 -25.96 16.76 -9.44
CA PRO A 200 -24.71 16.01 -9.39
C PRO A 200 -23.67 16.65 -8.47
N SER A 201 -23.85 17.93 -8.14
CA SER A 201 -22.97 18.67 -7.23
C SER A 201 -23.14 18.14 -5.80
N GLN A 202 -22.11 17.50 -5.31
CA GLN A 202 -21.99 17.16 -3.88
C GLN A 202 -21.74 18.44 -3.07
N LEU A 203 -22.25 18.53 -1.85
CA LEU A 203 -21.95 19.66 -0.95
C LEU A 203 -20.48 19.69 -0.59
N THR A 204 -19.94 18.54 -0.23
CA THR A 204 -18.54 18.32 0.09
C THR A 204 -18.20 16.82 0.09
N VAL A 205 -16.94 16.49 0.38
CA VAL A 205 -16.46 15.11 0.53
C VAL A 205 -15.78 14.95 1.87
N ILE A 206 -16.07 13.86 2.58
CA ILE A 206 -15.37 13.47 3.79
C ILE A 206 -14.51 12.24 3.50
N ARG A 207 -13.23 12.28 3.92
CA ARG A 207 -12.32 11.16 3.84
C ARG A 207 -11.68 10.91 5.20
N PRO A 208 -11.82 9.70 5.77
CA PRO A 208 -11.02 9.28 6.91
C PRO A 208 -9.53 9.27 6.55
N PHE A 209 -8.69 9.63 7.50
CA PHE A 209 -7.23 9.64 7.35
C PHE A 209 -6.53 8.56 8.17
N SER A 210 -7.22 7.98 9.16
CA SER A 210 -6.70 6.90 9.99
C SER A 210 -7.83 5.92 10.35
N PRO A 211 -7.67 4.63 10.05
CA PRO A 211 -6.60 4.04 9.26
C PRO A 211 -6.65 4.50 7.79
N ILE A 212 -5.55 4.30 7.05
CA ILE A 212 -5.48 4.61 5.63
C ILE A 212 -5.15 3.34 4.84
N ASP A 213 -5.60 3.26 3.63
CA ASP A 213 -5.33 2.13 2.77
C ASP A 213 -4.29 2.49 1.70
N ILE A 214 -3.61 1.49 1.17
CA ILE A 214 -2.78 1.61 -0.02
C ILE A 214 -3.25 0.63 -1.08
N THR A 215 -3.05 0.99 -2.32
CA THR A 215 -3.22 0.09 -3.46
C THR A 215 -1.89 -0.04 -4.18
N PHE A 216 -1.51 -1.24 -4.55
CA PHE A 216 -0.30 -1.53 -5.31
C PHE A 216 -0.50 -2.76 -6.18
N SER A 217 0.35 -2.92 -7.20
CA SER A 217 0.24 -4.03 -8.13
C SER A 217 1.53 -4.82 -8.18
N LEU A 218 1.42 -6.14 -8.25
CA LEU A 218 2.54 -7.05 -8.42
C LEU A 218 2.45 -7.74 -9.78
N PRO A 219 3.58 -7.88 -10.52
CA PRO A 219 3.66 -8.77 -11.68
C PRO A 219 3.25 -10.20 -11.32
N GLN A 220 2.58 -10.89 -12.24
CA GLN A 220 2.08 -12.26 -12.01
C GLN A 220 3.15 -13.19 -11.43
N GLN A 221 4.36 -13.18 -11.97
CA GLN A 221 5.44 -14.04 -11.49
C GLN A 221 5.79 -13.78 -10.02
N GLN A 222 5.87 -12.52 -9.61
CA GLN A 222 6.18 -12.14 -8.23
C GLN A 222 5.03 -12.48 -7.29
N PHE A 223 3.80 -12.29 -7.74
CA PHE A 223 2.62 -12.68 -6.99
C PHE A 223 2.60 -14.19 -6.71
N GLU A 224 2.85 -15.01 -7.73
CA GLU A 224 2.91 -16.47 -7.59
C GLU A 224 4.03 -16.92 -6.62
N LEU A 225 5.20 -16.25 -6.63
CA LEU A 225 6.27 -16.51 -5.68
C LEU A 225 5.81 -16.29 -4.24
N ILE A 226 5.15 -15.16 -3.94
CA ILE A 226 4.68 -14.86 -2.58
C ILE A 226 3.58 -15.85 -2.20
N ARG A 227 2.61 -16.10 -3.07
CA ARG A 227 1.49 -16.99 -2.83
C ARG A 227 1.94 -18.42 -2.50
N ASN A 228 2.94 -18.93 -3.20
CA ASN A 228 3.48 -20.27 -2.97
C ASN A 228 4.16 -20.42 -1.59
N VAL A 229 4.65 -19.33 -1.01
CA VAL A 229 5.34 -19.34 0.29
C VAL A 229 4.40 -18.98 1.44
N GLN A 230 3.56 -17.96 1.25
CA GLN A 230 2.67 -17.43 2.30
C GLN A 230 1.23 -17.94 2.22
N GLY A 231 0.87 -18.67 1.15
CA GLY A 231 -0.48 -19.18 0.94
C GLY A 231 -1.44 -18.13 0.40
N ASP A 232 -2.70 -18.57 0.26
CA ASP A 232 -3.81 -17.79 -0.33
C ASP A 232 -4.57 -16.93 0.70
N SER A 233 -4.08 -16.81 1.95
CA SER A 233 -4.77 -16.05 3.01
C SER A 233 -4.99 -14.58 2.66
N GLY A 234 -4.15 -14.03 1.78
CA GLY A 234 -4.20 -12.63 1.38
C GLY A 234 -3.73 -11.64 2.46
N GLU A 235 -3.32 -12.14 3.62
CA GLU A 235 -2.80 -11.34 4.74
C GLU A 235 -1.26 -11.31 4.72
N TRP A 236 -0.70 -10.66 3.71
CA TRP A 236 0.74 -10.55 3.56
C TRP A 236 1.25 -9.28 4.23
N LYS A 237 2.32 -9.42 5.00
CA LYS A 237 2.98 -8.27 5.63
C LYS A 237 3.74 -7.47 4.59
N PHE A 238 3.70 -6.16 4.72
CA PHE A 238 4.50 -5.25 3.91
C PHE A 238 4.98 -4.07 4.74
N VAL A 239 6.03 -3.45 4.26
CA VAL A 239 6.56 -2.19 4.78
C VAL A 239 6.42 -1.13 3.69
N ALA A 240 5.84 0.00 4.03
CA ALA A 240 5.69 1.12 3.12
C ALA A 240 6.60 2.28 3.54
N THR A 241 7.19 2.97 2.56
CA THR A 241 8.07 4.13 2.80
C THR A 241 7.79 5.22 1.79
N LEU A 242 7.85 6.48 2.23
CA LEU A 242 7.75 7.61 1.31
C LEU A 242 8.99 7.67 0.41
N PRO A 243 8.86 8.02 -0.89
CA PRO A 243 10.00 8.08 -1.82
C PRO A 243 11.12 9.01 -1.37
N GLU A 244 10.77 10.12 -0.74
CA GLU A 244 11.70 11.15 -0.30
C GLU A 244 12.23 10.94 1.13
N ASN A 245 11.52 10.16 1.94
CA ASN A 245 11.88 9.87 3.32
C ASN A 245 11.84 8.36 3.59
N THR A 246 12.93 7.68 3.23
CA THR A 246 13.07 6.23 3.43
C THR A 246 13.30 5.83 4.90
N LYS A 247 13.52 6.79 5.79
CA LYS A 247 13.73 6.54 7.23
C LYS A 247 12.43 6.30 7.98
N THR A 248 11.33 6.90 7.51
CA THR A 248 10.01 6.66 8.09
C THR A 248 9.36 5.48 7.37
N SER A 249 9.11 4.41 8.10
CA SER A 249 8.46 3.21 7.59
C SER A 249 7.11 2.99 8.27
N PHE A 250 6.17 2.47 7.51
CA PHE A 250 4.82 2.13 7.96
C PHE A 250 4.59 0.64 7.74
N ASP A 251 4.38 -0.09 8.81
CA ASP A 251 4.07 -1.52 8.73
C ASP A 251 2.57 -1.71 8.44
N GLY A 252 2.29 -2.57 7.48
CA GLY A 252 0.94 -2.86 7.06
C GLY A 252 0.71 -4.32 6.71
N THR A 253 -0.56 -4.64 6.52
CA THR A 253 -0.99 -5.98 6.09
C THR A 253 -1.96 -5.85 4.93
N THR A 254 -1.80 -6.69 3.92
CA THR A 254 -2.77 -6.77 2.83
C THR A 254 -4.05 -7.41 3.35
N TYR A 255 -5.18 -6.97 2.84
CA TYR A 255 -6.50 -7.51 3.18
C TYR A 255 -7.33 -7.85 1.94
N PHE A 256 -6.85 -7.44 0.76
CA PHE A 256 -7.54 -7.68 -0.50
C PHE A 256 -6.53 -7.99 -1.59
N ILE A 257 -6.84 -9.04 -2.35
CA ILE A 257 -6.17 -9.42 -3.58
C ILE A 257 -7.26 -9.49 -4.64
N ASP A 258 -7.03 -8.84 -5.78
CA ASP A 258 -7.99 -8.87 -6.88
C ASP A 258 -8.13 -10.30 -7.43
N ASN A 259 -9.33 -10.65 -7.83
CA ASN A 259 -9.66 -11.96 -8.44
C ASN A 259 -9.33 -12.01 -9.94
N GLN A 260 -8.86 -10.90 -10.51
CA GLN A 260 -8.56 -10.76 -11.93
C GLN A 260 -7.19 -10.18 -12.16
N LEU A 261 -6.43 -10.78 -13.08
CA LEU A 261 -5.21 -10.22 -13.62
C LEU A 261 -5.52 -9.08 -14.60
N ASN A 262 -4.87 -7.94 -14.45
CA ASN A 262 -4.93 -6.89 -15.46
C ASN A 262 -4.19 -7.34 -16.72
N GLN A 263 -4.92 -7.62 -17.78
CA GLN A 263 -4.38 -8.19 -19.03
C GLN A 263 -3.44 -7.22 -19.77
N ASN A 264 -3.59 -5.90 -19.56
CA ASN A 264 -2.75 -4.91 -20.25
C ASN A 264 -1.36 -4.80 -19.61
N THR A 265 -1.26 -5.01 -18.29
CA THR A 265 -0.02 -4.85 -17.54
C THR A 265 0.55 -6.16 -17.02
N GLY A 266 -0.20 -7.26 -17.05
CA GLY A 266 0.20 -8.55 -16.50
C GLY A 266 0.37 -8.52 -14.97
N THR A 267 -0.38 -7.65 -14.26
CA THR A 267 -0.25 -7.44 -12.83
C THR A 267 -1.55 -7.78 -12.09
N ILE A 268 -1.42 -8.13 -10.82
CA ILE A 268 -2.53 -8.31 -9.88
C ILE A 268 -2.55 -7.13 -8.92
N LEU A 269 -3.75 -6.58 -8.68
CA LEU A 269 -3.98 -5.49 -7.74
C LEU A 269 -4.13 -6.04 -6.32
N LEU A 270 -3.44 -5.39 -5.38
CA LEU A 270 -3.57 -5.66 -3.95
C LEU A 270 -3.94 -4.38 -3.21
N LYS A 271 -4.65 -4.55 -2.09
CA LYS A 271 -4.86 -3.46 -1.13
C LYS A 271 -4.36 -3.87 0.23
N GLY A 272 -3.73 -2.94 0.91
CA GLY A 272 -3.26 -3.10 2.27
C GLY A 272 -3.70 -1.95 3.15
N ARG A 273 -3.66 -2.16 4.45
CA ARG A 273 -4.05 -1.17 5.45
C ARG A 273 -2.87 -0.78 6.31
N LEU A 274 -2.79 0.51 6.60
CA LEU A 274 -1.75 1.13 7.41
C LEU A 274 -2.36 1.97 8.53
N PRO A 275 -1.76 2.00 9.71
CA PRO A 275 -2.04 3.04 10.69
C PRO A 275 -1.51 4.39 10.16
N ASN A 276 -2.27 5.46 10.37
CA ASN A 276 -1.87 6.82 9.99
C ASN A 276 -2.29 7.82 11.08
N ALA A 277 -1.94 7.51 12.32
CA ALA A 277 -2.36 8.30 13.48
C ALA A 277 -1.85 9.74 13.43
N ASN A 278 -0.66 9.96 12.89
CA ASN A 278 -0.02 11.28 12.79
C ASN A 278 -0.33 12.01 11.48
N TRP A 279 -1.14 11.41 10.60
CA TRP A 279 -1.52 11.99 9.30
C TRP A 279 -0.34 12.28 8.36
N GLU A 280 0.69 11.46 8.45
CA GLU A 280 1.90 11.59 7.64
C GLU A 280 1.66 11.16 6.18
N LEU A 281 0.69 10.27 5.96
CA LEU A 281 0.31 9.79 4.63
C LEU A 281 -0.96 10.50 4.14
N TRP A 282 -0.90 11.03 2.92
CA TRP A 282 -2.03 11.70 2.29
C TRP A 282 -2.62 10.89 1.14
N PRO A 283 -3.96 10.82 1.02
CA PRO A 283 -4.60 10.21 -0.13
C PRO A 283 -4.12 10.80 -1.44
N GLY A 284 -3.70 9.93 -2.37
CA GLY A 284 -3.16 10.32 -3.67
C GLY A 284 -1.64 10.26 -3.76
N GLU A 285 -0.92 10.21 -2.64
CA GLU A 285 0.54 10.09 -2.65
C GLU A 285 1.01 8.73 -3.17
N PHE A 286 2.14 8.75 -3.88
CA PHE A 286 2.86 7.52 -4.23
C PHE A 286 3.74 7.07 -3.08
N ILE A 287 3.84 5.75 -2.91
CA ILE A 287 4.55 5.13 -1.80
C ILE A 287 5.32 3.91 -2.32
N ARG A 288 6.51 3.67 -1.78
CA ARG A 288 7.25 2.44 -2.02
C ARG A 288 6.75 1.37 -1.08
N VAL A 289 6.44 0.21 -1.62
CA VAL A 289 5.91 -0.93 -0.87
C VAL A 289 6.90 -2.08 -0.99
N LYS A 290 7.30 -2.65 0.13
CA LYS A 290 8.13 -3.84 0.22
C LYS A 290 7.29 -4.96 0.81
N VAL A 291 6.80 -5.86 -0.03
CA VAL A 291 6.01 -7.01 0.41
C VAL A 291 6.95 -8.11 0.87
N LEU A 292 6.75 -8.60 2.09
CA LEU A 292 7.55 -9.70 2.63
C LEU A 292 7.29 -10.96 1.80
N TYR A 293 8.34 -11.45 1.15
CA TYR A 293 8.29 -12.71 0.41
C TYR A 293 8.52 -13.89 1.36
N ARG A 294 9.67 -13.90 2.03
CA ARG A 294 10.06 -14.95 3.00
C ARG A 294 11.12 -14.46 3.96
N MET A 295 11.26 -15.15 5.08
CA MET A 295 12.43 -15.05 5.95
C MET A 295 13.49 -16.04 5.48
N ALA A 296 14.66 -15.55 5.07
CA ALA A 296 15.82 -16.41 4.83
C ALA A 296 16.48 -16.71 6.17
N GLN A 297 16.22 -17.92 6.70
CA GLN A 297 16.78 -18.34 7.97
C GLN A 297 18.29 -18.59 7.81
N LYS A 298 19.06 -18.13 8.79
CA LYS A 298 20.52 -18.35 8.85
C LYS A 298 21.26 -17.91 7.58
N ALA A 299 20.80 -16.85 6.92
CA ALA A 299 21.46 -16.29 5.76
C ALA A 299 22.81 -15.69 6.16
N LEU A 300 23.80 -15.77 5.26
CA LEU A 300 25.09 -15.14 5.46
C LEU A 300 25.01 -13.67 5.06
N THR A 301 25.40 -12.76 5.95
CA THR A 301 25.40 -11.33 5.68
C THR A 301 26.84 -10.80 5.59
N VAL A 302 27.06 -9.97 4.58
CA VAL A 302 28.35 -9.34 4.29
C VAL A 302 28.17 -7.86 4.01
N PRO A 303 29.16 -6.99 4.27
CA PRO A 303 29.11 -5.59 3.90
C PRO A 303 28.90 -5.41 2.38
N PRO A 304 28.14 -4.41 1.92
CA PRO A 304 27.85 -4.21 0.49
C PRO A 304 29.09 -4.09 -0.39
N SER A 305 30.18 -3.49 0.13
CA SER A 305 31.43 -3.31 -0.58
C SER A 305 32.20 -4.61 -0.83
N SER A 306 31.86 -5.72 -0.16
CA SER A 306 32.56 -7.00 -0.32
C SER A 306 32.09 -7.81 -1.52
N VAL A 307 30.89 -7.55 -2.06
CA VAL A 307 30.30 -8.29 -3.18
C VAL A 307 30.67 -7.63 -4.50
N LEU A 308 31.37 -8.38 -5.32
CA LEU A 308 31.82 -7.97 -6.65
C LEU A 308 31.02 -8.69 -7.74
N MET A 309 30.89 -8.04 -8.90
CA MET A 309 30.25 -8.64 -10.06
C MET A 309 31.35 -9.10 -11.05
N GLY A 310 31.34 -10.37 -11.38
CA GLY A 310 32.23 -10.99 -12.34
C GLY A 310 31.50 -11.47 -13.59
N LYS A 311 32.22 -12.15 -14.47
CA LYS A 311 31.66 -12.70 -15.70
C LYS A 311 30.62 -13.80 -15.43
N ASP A 312 30.83 -14.56 -14.35
CA ASP A 312 29.99 -15.70 -13.95
C ASP A 312 29.03 -15.37 -12.81
N GLY A 313 28.76 -14.07 -12.53
CA GLY A 313 27.84 -13.60 -11.51
C GLY A 313 28.53 -12.90 -10.33
N ALA A 314 27.83 -12.83 -9.18
CA ALA A 314 28.35 -12.23 -7.97
C ALA A 314 29.37 -13.14 -7.29
N TYR A 315 30.44 -12.56 -6.77
CA TYR A 315 31.45 -13.27 -5.99
C TYR A 315 32.01 -12.40 -4.87
N ILE A 316 32.63 -13.04 -3.87
CA ILE A 316 33.36 -12.37 -2.81
C ILE A 316 34.77 -12.94 -2.69
N TYR A 317 35.69 -12.15 -2.13
CA TYR A 317 36.99 -12.64 -1.72
C TYR A 317 36.97 -12.99 -0.24
N THR A 318 37.27 -14.26 0.10
CA THR A 318 37.54 -14.72 1.48
C THR A 318 39.01 -14.94 1.68
N ILE A 319 39.49 -14.91 2.92
CA ILE A 319 40.87 -15.24 3.28
C ILE A 319 40.91 -16.70 3.73
N ASP A 320 41.74 -17.51 3.09
CA ASP A 320 41.95 -18.91 3.48
C ASP A 320 42.90 -19.04 4.69
N LYS A 321 43.11 -20.28 5.15
CA LYS A 321 44.00 -20.58 6.30
C LYS A 321 45.46 -20.23 6.06
N ASP A 322 45.86 -20.12 4.78
CA ASP A 322 47.23 -19.80 4.37
C ASP A 322 47.44 -18.29 4.14
N GLY A 323 46.43 -17.45 4.45
CA GLY A 323 46.47 -16.00 4.28
C GLY A 323 46.37 -15.58 2.80
N LYS A 324 45.73 -16.40 1.97
CA LYS A 324 45.52 -16.09 0.52
C LYS A 324 44.06 -15.74 0.23
N ALA A 325 43.88 -14.84 -0.73
CA ALA A 325 42.58 -14.46 -1.22
C ALA A 325 41.98 -15.59 -2.08
N LYS A 326 40.82 -16.08 -1.70
CA LYS A 326 40.01 -17.05 -2.46
C LYS A 326 38.75 -16.37 -3.00
N ALA A 327 38.59 -16.34 -4.32
CA ALA A 327 37.35 -15.90 -4.94
C ALA A 327 36.31 -17.02 -4.85
N THR A 328 35.12 -16.71 -4.34
CA THR A 328 34.04 -17.68 -4.21
C THR A 328 32.76 -17.06 -4.75
N ASN A 329 32.11 -17.77 -5.69
CA ASN A 329 30.80 -17.32 -6.24
C ASN A 329 29.73 -17.43 -5.16
N VAL A 330 28.82 -16.47 -5.18
CA VAL A 330 27.71 -16.37 -4.22
C VAL A 330 26.41 -16.03 -4.92
N THR A 331 25.32 -16.54 -4.38
CA THR A 331 23.98 -16.11 -4.80
C THR A 331 23.52 -14.97 -3.89
N VAL A 332 23.19 -13.81 -4.48
CA VAL A 332 22.65 -12.69 -3.71
C VAL A 332 21.17 -12.94 -3.47
N LEU A 333 20.76 -12.98 -2.21
CA LEU A 333 19.37 -13.15 -1.79
C LEU A 333 18.64 -11.80 -1.70
N THR A 334 19.28 -10.82 -1.05
CA THR A 334 18.77 -9.45 -0.94
C THR A 334 19.91 -8.48 -0.69
N ARG A 335 19.70 -7.23 -1.06
CA ARG A 335 20.65 -6.13 -0.85
C ARG A 335 19.97 -5.00 -0.10
N THR A 336 20.59 -4.54 0.98
CA THR A 336 20.21 -3.36 1.74
C THR A 336 21.35 -2.34 1.74
N GLU A 337 21.14 -1.20 2.38
CA GLU A 337 22.19 -0.19 2.57
C GLU A 337 23.30 -0.68 3.50
N ASP A 338 22.94 -1.48 4.50
CA ASP A 338 23.84 -1.93 5.57
C ASP A 338 24.54 -3.25 5.24
N TYR A 339 23.88 -4.17 4.53
CA TYR A 339 24.40 -5.50 4.22
C TYR A 339 23.84 -6.08 2.92
N ILE A 340 24.52 -7.09 2.42
CA ILE A 340 24.03 -8.00 1.38
C ILE A 340 23.89 -9.38 1.98
N ALA A 341 22.70 -9.98 1.90
CA ALA A 341 22.50 -11.39 2.26
C ALA A 341 22.86 -12.27 1.06
N ILE A 342 23.71 -13.27 1.33
CA ILE A 342 24.22 -14.19 0.33
C ILE A 342 23.97 -15.64 0.73
N GLU A 343 23.98 -16.51 -0.25
CA GLU A 343 23.94 -17.96 -0.09
C GLU A 343 25.12 -18.59 -0.81
N SER A 344 25.82 -19.51 -0.15
CA SER A 344 26.92 -20.27 -0.74
C SER A 344 27.23 -21.51 0.10
N ASP A 345 27.46 -22.64 -0.54
CA ASP A 345 27.86 -23.89 0.11
C ASP A 345 29.34 -23.90 0.54
N GLN A 346 30.13 -22.94 0.08
CA GLN A 346 31.58 -22.89 0.29
C GLN A 346 32.01 -21.91 1.39
N ILE A 347 31.06 -21.18 1.98
CA ILE A 347 31.32 -20.11 2.94
C ILE A 347 30.52 -20.38 4.21
N ALA A 348 31.13 -20.13 5.36
CA ALA A 348 30.51 -20.28 6.65
C ALA A 348 30.55 -18.95 7.43
N ALA A 349 29.64 -18.82 8.39
CA ALA A 349 29.71 -17.75 9.38
C ALA A 349 31.05 -17.77 10.11
N GLY A 350 31.59 -16.59 10.42
CA GLY A 350 32.92 -16.46 11.03
C GLY A 350 34.08 -16.42 10.02
N ASN A 351 33.85 -16.74 8.74
CA ASN A 351 34.86 -16.52 7.72
C ASN A 351 35.13 -15.01 7.54
N THR A 352 36.38 -14.70 7.15
CA THR A 352 36.79 -13.32 6.88
C THR A 352 36.61 -12.99 5.41
N VAL A 353 35.86 -11.92 5.12
CA VAL A 353 35.62 -11.38 3.78
C VAL A 353 36.40 -10.08 3.58
N ILE A 354 36.91 -9.87 2.36
CA ILE A 354 37.63 -8.65 1.99
C ILE A 354 36.63 -7.59 1.57
N VAL A 355 36.67 -6.41 2.18
CA VAL A 355 35.74 -5.29 1.95
C VAL A 355 36.38 -4.12 1.21
N ASP A 356 37.72 -4.02 1.20
CA ASP A 356 38.48 -2.98 0.50
C ASP A 356 39.84 -3.51 0.05
N GLY A 357 40.40 -2.97 -1.04
CA GLY A 357 41.67 -3.44 -1.62
C GLY A 357 41.51 -4.52 -2.68
N GLN A 358 40.31 -4.91 -3.08
CA GLN A 358 40.02 -6.00 -4.02
C GLN A 358 40.64 -5.76 -5.43
N ILE A 359 40.82 -4.50 -5.85
CA ILE A 359 41.40 -4.15 -7.15
C ILE A 359 42.84 -4.65 -7.31
N ASN A 360 43.56 -4.78 -6.20
CA ASN A 360 44.99 -5.14 -6.19
C ASN A 360 45.24 -6.62 -6.01
N ILE A 361 44.22 -7.44 -5.91
CA ILE A 361 44.32 -8.86 -5.65
C ILE A 361 43.77 -9.72 -6.79
N ALA A 362 44.30 -10.89 -6.93
CA ALA A 362 43.79 -11.96 -7.77
C ALA A 362 43.60 -13.22 -6.92
N PRO A 363 42.81 -14.20 -7.37
CA PRO A 363 42.73 -15.49 -6.68
C PRO A 363 44.09 -16.07 -6.40
N GLY A 364 44.36 -16.46 -5.13
CA GLY A 364 45.65 -16.99 -4.67
C GLY A 364 46.69 -15.93 -4.25
N SER A 365 46.39 -14.63 -4.34
CA SER A 365 47.26 -13.56 -3.84
C SER A 365 47.37 -13.60 -2.33
N SER A 366 48.61 -13.48 -1.79
CA SER A 366 48.84 -13.29 -0.36
C SER A 366 48.27 -11.91 0.07
N VAL A 367 47.53 -11.87 1.16
CA VAL A 367 46.93 -10.67 1.69
C VAL A 367 47.24 -10.48 3.18
N THR A 368 47.32 -9.23 3.61
CA THR A 368 47.49 -8.84 5.00
C THR A 368 46.39 -7.89 5.39
N ASP A 369 45.74 -8.16 6.50
CA ASP A 369 44.67 -7.28 7.02
C ASP A 369 45.29 -5.98 7.57
N ALA A 370 44.79 -4.87 7.09
CA ALA A 370 45.21 -3.53 7.50
C ALA A 370 45.08 -3.30 9.03
N SER A 371 44.09 -3.94 9.65
CA SER A 371 43.89 -3.86 11.11
C SER A 371 44.96 -4.55 11.92
N LYS A 372 45.70 -5.51 11.32
CA LYS A 372 46.79 -6.26 11.96
C LYS A 372 48.19 -5.70 11.64
N SER A 373 48.30 -4.69 10.77
CA SER A 373 49.61 -4.14 10.37
C SER A 373 50.12 -3.02 11.28
N HIS A 374 49.40 -2.66 12.36
CA HIS A 374 49.76 -1.61 13.31
C HIS A 374 50.03 -2.14 14.73
N SER A 375 50.32 -3.44 14.85
CA SER A 375 50.76 -4.05 16.12
C SER A 375 52.25 -4.36 16.11
#